data_46150ad5fab2f545a52c6d9360accba2
#
_entry.id   46150ad5fab2f545a52c6d9360accba2
#
_cell.length_a   1.000
_cell.length_b   1.000
_cell.length_c   1.000
_cell.angle_alpha   90.00
_cell.angle_beta   90.00
_cell.angle_gamma   90.00
#
_symmetry.space_group_name_H-M   'P 1'
#
loop_
_entity.id
_entity.type
_entity.pdbx_description
1 polymer ?
#
loop_
_entity_poly.entity_id
_entity_poly.type
_entity_poly.pdbx_seq_one_letter_code
_entity_poly.pdbx_strand_id
1 'polypeptide(L)'
;MPAASAIHTLIVDDQASMRALIRTSMQALGFREFREAGDGEAGLREMITRPAHLIISDFNMPNLDGLGLLRAVRAHPPTAGAAFIMLTGRADRELVQRAVQFGVNNYLVKPFTVAQLKDKVEGVFGPLT
;
A
#
# COMPACT_ATOMS: atom_id res chain seq x y z
N MET A 1 -2.83 -16.11 -12.39
CA MET A 1 -1.74 -15.14 -12.39
C MET A 1 -2.29 -13.77 -12.72
N PRO A 2 -2.30 -12.80 -11.79
CA PRO A 2 -2.78 -11.47 -12.11
C PRO A 2 -1.81 -10.73 -13.02
N ALA A 3 -2.36 -9.98 -13.96
CA ALA A 3 -1.59 -9.10 -14.80
C ALA A 3 -1.32 -7.80 -14.04
N ALA A 4 -0.05 -7.44 -13.86
CA ALA A 4 0.34 -6.22 -13.16
C ALA A 4 -0.34 -4.98 -13.79
N SER A 5 -0.45 -4.95 -15.11
CA SER A 5 -1.07 -3.82 -15.82
C SER A 5 -2.55 -3.63 -15.52
N ALA A 6 -3.23 -4.64 -14.98
CA ALA A 6 -4.65 -4.58 -14.65
C ALA A 6 -4.91 -4.25 -13.17
N ILE A 7 -3.88 -4.22 -12.34
CA ILE A 7 -4.00 -3.95 -10.91
C ILE A 7 -3.96 -2.43 -10.67
N HIS A 8 -5.03 -1.90 -10.07
CA HIS A 8 -5.09 -0.49 -9.67
C HIS A 8 -4.46 -0.33 -8.31
N THR A 9 -3.44 0.54 -8.22
CA THR A 9 -2.67 0.78 -7.00
C THR A 9 -2.91 2.20 -6.50
N LEU A 10 -3.22 2.33 -5.22
CA LEU A 10 -3.24 3.61 -4.51
C LEU A 10 -1.97 3.73 -3.68
N ILE A 11 -1.22 4.79 -3.91
CA ILE A 11 0.02 5.09 -3.17
C ILE A 11 -0.27 6.22 -2.19
N VAL A 12 -0.07 5.96 -0.89
CA VAL A 12 -0.38 6.92 0.16
C VAL A 12 0.90 7.23 0.95
N ASP A 13 1.36 8.47 0.86
CA ASP A 13 2.55 8.94 1.55
C ASP A 13 2.50 10.46 1.57
N ASP A 14 2.92 11.10 2.66
CA ASP A 14 2.92 12.56 2.78
C ASP A 14 4.09 13.21 2.02
N GLN A 15 5.07 12.43 1.57
CA GLN A 15 6.21 12.92 0.81
C GLN A 15 6.04 12.61 -0.68
N ALA A 16 5.94 13.65 -1.50
CA ALA A 16 5.78 13.51 -2.95
C ALA A 16 6.94 12.73 -3.58
N SER A 17 8.17 12.92 -3.08
CA SER A 17 9.34 12.19 -3.57
C SER A 17 9.22 10.69 -3.33
N MET A 18 8.68 10.29 -2.19
CA MET A 18 8.47 8.87 -1.88
C MET A 18 7.36 8.28 -2.76
N ARG A 19 6.27 9.02 -2.97
CA ARG A 19 5.21 8.57 -3.90
C ARG A 19 5.78 8.33 -5.31
N ALA A 20 6.63 9.25 -5.77
CA ALA A 20 7.28 9.12 -7.08
C ALA A 20 8.19 7.88 -7.14
N LEU A 21 8.95 7.62 -6.07
CA LEU A 21 9.84 6.46 -6.00
C LEU A 21 9.03 5.16 -6.04
N ILE A 22 7.96 5.07 -5.27
CA ILE A 22 7.09 3.88 -5.24
C ILE A 22 6.48 3.67 -6.63
N ARG A 23 5.96 4.73 -7.24
CA ARG A 23 5.35 4.66 -8.57
C ARG A 23 6.36 4.18 -9.61
N THR A 24 7.55 4.78 -9.65
CA THR A 24 8.60 4.38 -10.60
C THR A 24 8.99 2.92 -10.40
N SER A 25 9.13 2.48 -9.14
CA SER A 25 9.46 1.10 -8.81
C SER A 25 8.36 0.12 -9.27
N MET A 26 7.10 0.50 -9.07
CA MET A 26 5.96 -0.32 -9.50
C MET A 26 5.84 -0.36 -11.03
N GLN A 27 6.12 0.76 -11.71
CA GLN A 27 6.15 0.80 -13.18
C GLN A 27 7.20 -0.16 -13.72
N ALA A 28 8.35 -0.25 -13.07
CA ALA A 28 9.40 -1.21 -13.45
C ALA A 28 8.94 -2.66 -13.34
N LEU A 29 7.95 -2.94 -12.50
CA LEU A 29 7.34 -4.27 -12.33
C LEU A 29 6.15 -4.52 -13.27
N GLY A 30 5.80 -3.54 -14.12
CA GLY A 30 4.72 -3.69 -15.09
C GLY A 30 3.39 -3.08 -14.68
N PHE A 31 3.28 -2.46 -13.51
CA PHE A 31 2.07 -1.77 -13.08
C PHE A 31 1.87 -0.49 -13.88
N ARG A 32 0.63 -0.15 -14.19
CA ARG A 32 0.28 1.02 -15.03
C ARG A 32 -0.79 1.91 -14.43
N GLU A 33 -1.65 1.39 -13.57
CA GLU A 33 -2.80 2.11 -13.03
C GLU A 33 -2.51 2.57 -11.61
N PHE A 34 -2.33 3.89 -11.45
CA PHE A 34 -1.95 4.49 -10.17
C PHE A 34 -2.85 5.66 -9.81
N ARG A 35 -3.08 5.79 -8.51
CA ARG A 35 -3.56 7.04 -7.88
C ARG A 35 -2.68 7.31 -6.69
N GLU A 36 -2.63 8.57 -6.27
CA GLU A 36 -1.81 8.99 -5.13
C GLU A 36 -2.64 9.80 -4.14
N ALA A 37 -2.27 9.71 -2.88
CA ALA A 37 -2.85 10.50 -1.80
C ALA A 37 -1.74 10.96 -0.86
N GLY A 38 -1.89 12.16 -0.32
CA GLY A 38 -0.86 12.80 0.51
C GLY A 38 -0.97 12.49 1.99
N ASP A 39 -2.05 11.85 2.44
CA ASP A 39 -2.22 11.40 3.82
C ASP A 39 -3.30 10.32 3.89
N GLY A 40 -3.49 9.77 5.11
CA GLY A 40 -4.44 8.69 5.30
C GLY A 40 -5.90 9.09 5.06
N GLU A 41 -6.28 10.32 5.39
CA GLU A 41 -7.66 10.79 5.14
C GLU A 41 -7.94 10.88 3.64
N ALA A 42 -7.01 11.47 2.88
CA ALA A 42 -7.12 11.53 1.43
C ALA A 42 -7.13 10.14 0.81
N GLY A 43 -6.30 9.23 1.33
CA GLY A 43 -6.26 7.84 0.89
C GLY A 43 -7.59 7.14 1.13
N LEU A 44 -8.20 7.34 2.29
CA LEU A 44 -9.49 6.75 2.60
C LEU A 44 -10.59 7.29 1.67
N ARG A 45 -10.60 8.60 1.42
CA ARG A 45 -11.56 9.20 0.48
C ARG A 45 -11.43 8.61 -0.91
N GLU A 46 -10.18 8.41 -1.38
CA GLU A 46 -9.93 7.78 -2.68
C GLU A 46 -10.47 6.36 -2.73
N MET A 47 -10.26 5.58 -1.68
CA MET A 47 -10.75 4.20 -1.61
C MET A 47 -12.28 4.12 -1.56
N ILE A 48 -12.93 5.02 -0.81
CA ILE A 48 -14.38 5.04 -0.71
C ILE A 48 -15.01 5.44 -2.05
N THR A 49 -14.41 6.42 -2.74
CA THR A 49 -14.92 6.90 -4.03
C THR A 49 -14.75 5.86 -5.12
N ARG A 50 -13.56 5.23 -5.18
CA ARG A 50 -13.25 4.20 -6.17
C ARG A 50 -12.21 3.24 -5.58
N PRO A 51 -12.63 2.06 -5.13
CA PRO A 51 -11.71 1.10 -4.53
C PRO A 51 -10.58 0.69 -5.47
N ALA A 52 -9.35 0.66 -4.94
CA ALA A 52 -8.18 0.12 -5.63
C ALA A 52 -7.99 -1.34 -5.21
N HIS A 53 -7.26 -2.11 -6.02
CA HIS A 53 -6.93 -3.49 -5.69
C HIS A 53 -5.83 -3.59 -4.64
N LEU A 54 -4.90 -2.62 -4.64
CA LEU A 54 -3.73 -2.60 -3.79
C LEU A 54 -3.53 -1.19 -3.22
N ILE A 55 -3.26 -1.13 -1.92
CA ILE A 55 -2.83 0.10 -1.25
C ILE A 55 -1.38 -0.12 -0.80
N ILE A 56 -0.50 0.82 -1.15
CA ILE A 56 0.85 0.89 -0.59
C ILE A 56 0.89 2.17 0.22
N SER A 57 0.98 2.06 1.54
CA SER A 57 0.86 3.20 2.44
C SER A 57 2.04 3.30 3.40
N ASP A 58 2.57 4.50 3.56
CA ASP A 58 3.47 4.79 4.66
C ASP A 58 2.74 4.67 5.99
N PHE A 59 3.47 4.39 7.06
CA PHE A 59 2.91 4.35 8.40
C PHE A 59 2.73 5.76 8.98
N ASN A 60 3.80 6.57 8.95
CA ASN A 60 3.80 7.90 9.56
C ASN A 60 3.26 8.95 8.60
N MET A 61 2.03 9.40 8.83
CA MET A 61 1.39 10.44 8.03
C MET A 61 0.54 11.34 8.94
N PRO A 62 0.37 12.62 8.59
CA PRO A 62 -0.54 13.49 9.33
C PRO A 62 -2.00 13.08 9.13
N ASN A 63 -2.87 13.56 9.99
CA ASN A 63 -4.32 13.40 9.98
C ASN A 63 -4.78 11.97 10.28
N LEU A 64 -4.39 11.00 9.45
CA LEU A 64 -4.67 9.59 9.66
C LEU A 64 -3.43 8.81 9.25
N ASP A 65 -2.83 8.04 10.17
CA ASP A 65 -1.64 7.26 9.86
C ASP A 65 -1.99 5.97 9.09
N GLY A 66 -0.95 5.23 8.71
CA GLY A 66 -1.13 4.01 7.92
C GLY A 66 -1.93 2.93 8.64
N LEU A 67 -1.78 2.82 9.96
CA LEU A 67 -2.55 1.85 10.74
C LEU A 67 -4.02 2.25 10.80
N GLY A 68 -4.30 3.54 10.99
CA GLY A 68 -5.66 4.07 10.97
C GLY A 68 -6.32 3.88 9.60
N LEU A 69 -5.58 4.11 8.53
CA LEU A 69 -6.07 3.87 7.17
C LEU A 69 -6.41 2.38 6.97
N LEU A 70 -5.52 1.49 7.38
CA LEU A 70 -5.74 0.03 7.29
C LEU A 70 -7.03 -0.36 8.02
N ARG A 71 -7.21 0.11 9.25
CA ARG A 71 -8.40 -0.20 10.04
C ARG A 71 -9.67 0.28 9.36
N ALA A 72 -9.65 1.51 8.84
CA ALA A 72 -10.81 2.09 8.16
C ALA A 72 -11.16 1.34 6.86
N VAL A 73 -10.14 0.96 6.09
CA VAL A 73 -10.32 0.18 4.85
C VAL A 73 -10.94 -1.18 5.17
N ARG A 74 -10.48 -1.85 6.21
CA ARG A 74 -11.01 -3.15 6.61
C ARG A 74 -12.42 -3.08 7.20
N ALA A 75 -12.78 -1.96 7.81
CA ALA A 75 -14.10 -1.76 8.41
C ALA A 75 -15.18 -1.39 7.40
N HIS A 76 -14.79 -0.96 6.19
CA HIS A 76 -15.73 -0.54 5.14
C HIS A 76 -15.91 -1.68 4.13
N PRO A 77 -17.07 -2.34 4.06
CA PRO A 77 -17.23 -3.54 3.24
C PRO A 77 -16.78 -3.39 1.78
N PRO A 78 -17.07 -2.30 1.05
CA PRO A 78 -16.63 -2.17 -0.34
C PRO A 78 -15.11 -2.16 -0.52
N THR A 79 -14.32 -1.83 0.53
CA THR A 79 -12.86 -1.76 0.48
C THR A 79 -12.18 -2.84 1.31
N ALA A 80 -12.95 -3.60 2.07
CA ALA A 80 -12.39 -4.53 3.08
C ALA A 80 -11.46 -5.60 2.49
N GLY A 81 -11.64 -5.97 1.23
CA GLY A 81 -10.83 -6.99 0.56
C GLY A 81 -9.60 -6.46 -0.18
N ALA A 82 -9.37 -5.16 -0.19
CA ALA A 82 -8.21 -4.60 -0.88
C ALA A 82 -6.90 -5.09 -0.24
N ALA A 83 -5.90 -5.39 -1.07
CA ALA A 83 -4.58 -5.74 -0.56
C ALA A 83 -3.91 -4.49 0.03
N PHE A 84 -3.18 -4.66 1.12
CA PHE A 84 -2.55 -3.55 1.83
C PHE A 84 -1.10 -3.91 2.17
N ILE A 85 -0.16 -3.11 1.69
CA ILE A 85 1.25 -3.23 2.04
C ILE A 85 1.65 -1.98 2.82
N MET A 86 2.16 -2.17 4.04
CA MET A 86 2.59 -1.09 4.91
C MET A 86 4.07 -0.80 4.70
N LEU A 87 4.43 0.47 4.48
CA LEU A 87 5.82 0.91 4.46
C LEU A 87 6.19 1.49 5.82
N THR A 88 7.32 1.07 6.34
CA THR A 88 7.82 1.54 7.64
C THR A 88 9.30 1.88 7.57
N GLY A 89 9.73 2.90 8.32
CA GLY A 89 11.13 3.32 8.36
C GLY A 89 12.03 2.36 9.10
N ARG A 90 11.47 1.42 9.87
CA ARG A 90 12.22 0.38 10.55
C ARG A 90 11.28 -0.78 10.88
N ALA A 91 11.85 -1.97 11.05
CA ALA A 91 11.08 -3.13 11.46
C ALA A 91 10.74 -3.01 12.95
N ASP A 92 9.65 -2.35 13.28
CA ASP A 92 9.11 -2.24 14.62
C ASP A 92 8.17 -3.43 14.84
N ARG A 93 8.59 -4.34 15.71
CA ARG A 93 7.85 -5.58 15.98
C ARG A 93 6.42 -5.28 16.46
N GLU A 94 6.26 -4.30 17.34
CA GLU A 94 4.94 -3.95 17.88
C GLU A 94 4.03 -3.41 16.78
N LEU A 95 4.53 -2.51 15.94
CA LEU A 95 3.79 -1.98 14.81
C LEU A 95 3.38 -3.09 13.84
N VAL A 96 4.31 -3.97 13.50
CA VAL A 96 4.04 -5.09 12.59
C VAL A 96 2.97 -6.01 13.17
N GLN A 97 3.04 -6.32 14.47
CA GLN A 97 2.04 -7.15 15.12
C GLN A 97 0.66 -6.51 15.09
N ARG A 98 0.56 -5.21 15.33
CA ARG A 98 -0.72 -4.48 15.26
C ARG A 98 -1.26 -4.46 13.85
N ALA A 99 -0.41 -4.23 12.86
CA ALA A 99 -0.81 -4.24 11.45
C ALA A 99 -1.36 -5.62 11.04
N VAL A 100 -0.70 -6.69 11.49
CA VAL A 100 -1.16 -8.06 11.25
C VAL A 100 -2.53 -8.29 11.87
N GLN A 101 -2.76 -7.82 13.10
CA GLN A 101 -4.05 -7.93 13.77
C GLN A 101 -5.17 -7.25 12.97
N PHE A 102 -4.87 -6.15 12.29
CA PHE A 102 -5.85 -5.41 11.50
C PHE A 102 -5.90 -5.83 10.03
N GLY A 103 -5.19 -6.90 9.66
CA GLY A 103 -5.34 -7.50 8.35
C GLY A 103 -4.42 -6.95 7.27
N VAL A 104 -3.22 -6.47 7.61
CA VAL A 104 -2.21 -6.12 6.61
C VAL A 104 -1.78 -7.37 5.85
N ASN A 105 -1.62 -7.26 4.54
CA ASN A 105 -1.18 -8.38 3.72
C ASN A 105 0.35 -8.57 3.78
N ASN A 106 1.08 -7.45 3.84
CA ASN A 106 2.53 -7.51 3.94
C ASN A 106 3.07 -6.16 4.41
N TYR A 107 4.34 -6.11 4.76
CA TYR A 107 5.02 -4.86 5.10
C TYR A 107 6.40 -4.82 4.44
N LEU A 108 6.94 -3.61 4.26
CA LEU A 108 8.21 -3.37 3.61
C LEU A 108 8.96 -2.27 4.36
N VAL A 109 10.23 -2.51 4.68
CA VAL A 109 11.06 -1.56 5.42
C VAL A 109 11.78 -0.64 4.45
N LYS A 110 11.73 0.66 4.72
CA LYS A 110 12.47 1.69 3.97
C LYS A 110 13.91 1.81 4.48
N PRO A 111 14.90 2.01 3.61
CA PRO A 111 14.82 2.03 2.15
C PRO A 111 14.66 0.63 1.58
N PHE A 112 13.99 0.53 0.43
CA PHE A 112 13.75 -0.75 -0.22
C PHE A 112 14.30 -0.76 -1.64
N THR A 113 14.54 -1.95 -2.18
CA THR A 113 14.88 -2.14 -3.59
C THR A 113 13.64 -2.55 -4.40
N VAL A 114 13.70 -2.40 -5.72
CA VAL A 114 12.64 -2.87 -6.61
C VAL A 114 12.42 -4.38 -6.42
N ALA A 115 13.49 -5.14 -6.25
CA ALA A 115 13.41 -6.59 -6.01
C ALA A 115 12.67 -6.91 -4.71
N GLN A 116 12.90 -6.17 -3.63
CA GLN A 116 12.20 -6.35 -2.37
C GLN A 116 10.72 -6.00 -2.50
N LEU A 117 10.40 -4.92 -3.21
CA LEU A 117 9.01 -4.55 -3.46
C LEU A 117 8.30 -5.62 -4.28
N LYS A 118 8.94 -6.13 -5.34
CA LYS A 118 8.41 -7.24 -6.14
C LYS A 118 8.08 -8.44 -5.29
N ASP A 119 9.00 -8.83 -4.41
CA ASP A 119 8.83 -9.97 -3.52
C ASP A 119 7.58 -9.81 -2.64
N LYS A 120 7.39 -8.61 -2.07
CA LYS A 120 6.24 -8.33 -1.23
C LYS A 120 4.91 -8.34 -2.01
N VAL A 121 4.91 -7.76 -3.20
CA VAL A 121 3.72 -7.73 -4.06
C VAL A 121 3.37 -9.14 -4.53
N GLU A 122 4.35 -9.91 -4.96
CA GLU A 122 4.12 -11.31 -5.38
C GLU A 122 3.73 -12.20 -4.21
N GLY A 123 4.14 -11.86 -2.99
CA GLY A 123 3.68 -12.55 -1.79
C GLY A 123 2.19 -12.36 -1.54
N VAL A 124 1.59 -11.29 -2.08
CA VAL A 124 0.16 -11.00 -1.94
C VAL A 124 -0.64 -11.57 -3.11
N PHE A 125 -0.18 -11.33 -4.34
CA PHE A 125 -0.95 -11.67 -5.55
C PHE A 125 -0.48 -12.95 -6.25
N GLY A 126 0.63 -13.53 -5.83
CA GLY A 126 1.30 -14.58 -6.58
C GLY A 126 2.13 -13.98 -7.72
N PRO A 127 2.78 -14.84 -8.53
CA PRO A 127 3.64 -14.36 -9.62
C PRO A 127 2.87 -13.45 -10.58
N LEU A 128 3.48 -12.32 -10.93
CA LEU A 128 2.87 -11.33 -11.82
C LEU A 128 3.13 -11.68 -13.29
N THR A 129 2.23 -11.30 -14.13
CA THR A 129 2.36 -11.44 -15.59
C THR A 129 2.36 -10.10 -16.30
#